data_cf1781f58707e1dc3928b92b25c5682a
#
_entry.id   cf1781f58707e1dc3928b92b25c5682a
#
_cell.length_a   1.000
_cell.length_b   1.000
_cell.length_c   1.000
_cell.angle_alpha   90.00
_cell.angle_beta   90.00
_cell.angle_gamma   90.00
#
_symmetry.space_group_name_H-M   'P 1'
#
loop_
_entity.id
_entity.type
_entity.pdbx_description
1 polymer ?
#
loop_
_entity_poly.entity_id
_entity_poly.type
_entity_poly.pdbx_seq_one_letter_code
_entity_poly.pdbx_strand_id
1 'polypeptide(L)'
;RLKSSWLYSFLRKPIPVRTWIKVKMPTFAFSDKEVADLTAYFEAMSPGAEYEASVHVGKDNAIAQKGAAMVTYMDCGRCHDDGDKGIEFSLASQRLRQDWIPKWLKNTRAMIPWTTMPSHWVKDGDNYKVPTKYDEIKTIGDVDTQVNTIKDLIVAYNTAELDFDASLGEEGGDDEGGSDDEGDDEDEDE
;
A
#
# COMPACT_ATOMS: atom_id res chain seq x y z
N ARG A 1 -15.38 -3.10 4.70
CA ARG A 1 -13.93 -3.06 4.74
C ARG A 1 -13.30 -4.41 4.38
N LEU A 2 -13.68 -5.49 5.02
CA LEU A 2 -13.12 -6.82 4.80
C LEU A 2 -13.91 -7.59 3.75
N LYS A 3 -13.22 -8.46 3.00
CA LYS A 3 -13.87 -9.48 2.16
C LYS A 3 -14.48 -10.55 3.05
N SER A 4 -15.71 -11.00 2.76
CA SER A 4 -16.41 -12.02 3.55
C SER A 4 -15.66 -13.35 3.53
N SER A 5 -15.11 -13.75 2.39
CA SER A 5 -14.31 -14.96 2.25
C SER A 5 -13.06 -14.95 3.14
N TRP A 6 -12.37 -13.82 3.21
CA TRP A 6 -11.23 -13.67 4.11
C TRP A 6 -11.65 -13.70 5.58
N LEU A 7 -12.76 -13.04 5.94
CA LEU A 7 -13.29 -13.02 7.29
C LEU A 7 -13.65 -14.43 7.76
N TYR A 8 -14.32 -15.22 6.91
CA TYR A 8 -14.64 -16.62 7.18
C TYR A 8 -13.38 -17.43 7.53
N SER A 9 -12.37 -17.38 6.67
CA SER A 9 -11.11 -18.10 6.89
C SER A 9 -10.38 -17.64 8.14
N PHE A 10 -10.38 -16.33 8.40
CA PHE A 10 -9.76 -15.73 9.59
C PHE A 10 -10.45 -16.13 10.90
N LEU A 11 -11.76 -16.20 10.93
CA LEU A 11 -12.51 -16.65 12.13
C LEU A 11 -12.25 -18.12 12.44
N ARG A 12 -12.09 -18.97 11.42
CA ARG A 12 -11.73 -20.38 11.60
C ARG A 12 -10.30 -20.55 12.13
N LYS A 13 -9.36 -19.82 11.58
CA LYS A 13 -7.94 -19.90 11.92
C LYS A 13 -7.33 -18.50 11.91
N PRO A 14 -7.38 -17.78 13.04
CA PRO A 14 -6.80 -16.46 13.15
C PRO A 14 -5.29 -16.48 12.88
N ILE A 15 -4.84 -15.60 11.98
CA ILE A 15 -3.44 -15.37 11.68
C ILE A 15 -3.00 -14.01 12.21
N PRO A 16 -1.71 -13.79 12.48
CA PRO A 16 -1.18 -12.47 12.81
C PRO A 16 -1.35 -11.51 11.62
N VAL A 17 -2.24 -10.52 11.75
CA VAL A 17 -2.43 -9.47 10.72
C VAL A 17 -1.42 -8.34 10.90
N ARG A 18 -0.98 -8.14 12.13
CA ARG A 18 0.01 -7.11 12.51
C ARG A 18 1.10 -7.80 13.31
N THR A 19 2.20 -8.12 12.63
CA THR A 19 3.32 -8.88 13.19
C THR A 19 4.00 -8.16 14.35
N TRP A 20 4.00 -6.83 14.31
CA TRP A 20 4.59 -5.96 15.35
C TRP A 20 3.74 -5.82 16.63
N ILE A 21 2.51 -6.35 16.64
CA ILE A 21 1.64 -6.32 17.82
C ILE A 21 1.65 -7.69 18.51
N LYS A 22 1.94 -7.70 19.81
CA LYS A 22 1.95 -8.95 20.61
C LYS A 22 0.56 -9.52 20.81
N VAL A 23 -0.47 -8.67 20.87
CA VAL A 23 -1.85 -9.09 21.06
C VAL A 23 -2.37 -9.71 19.77
N LYS A 24 -2.86 -10.95 19.86
CA LYS A 24 -3.41 -11.72 18.75
C LYS A 24 -4.86 -12.09 19.08
N MET A 25 -5.68 -12.23 18.04
CA MET A 25 -7.02 -12.78 18.19
C MET A 25 -6.91 -14.25 18.64
N PRO A 26 -7.59 -14.65 19.73
CA PRO A 26 -7.61 -16.05 20.14
C PRO A 26 -8.38 -16.93 19.15
N THR A 27 -8.07 -18.21 19.14
CA THR A 27 -8.86 -19.22 18.40
C THR A 27 -10.02 -19.68 19.29
N PHE A 28 -11.24 -19.49 18.82
CA PHE A 28 -12.46 -19.81 19.56
C PHE A 28 -12.99 -21.23 19.27
N ALA A 29 -12.33 -21.98 18.41
CA ALA A 29 -12.75 -23.32 17.99
C ALA A 29 -14.21 -23.38 17.46
N PHE A 30 -14.63 -22.33 16.74
CA PHE A 30 -15.95 -22.28 16.11
C PHE A 30 -16.14 -23.44 15.13
N SER A 31 -17.35 -24.00 15.10
CA SER A 31 -17.81 -24.86 14.03
C SER A 31 -17.97 -24.09 12.72
N ASP A 32 -17.97 -24.79 11.58
CA ASP A 32 -18.16 -24.16 10.27
C ASP A 32 -19.47 -23.39 10.18
N LYS A 33 -20.53 -23.90 10.84
CA LYS A 33 -21.84 -23.23 10.90
C LYS A 33 -21.75 -21.90 11.67
N GLU A 34 -21.12 -21.88 12.83
CA GLU A 34 -20.98 -20.67 13.65
C GLU A 34 -20.15 -19.59 12.91
N VAL A 35 -19.09 -20.00 12.21
CA VAL A 35 -18.31 -19.08 11.38
C VAL A 35 -19.13 -18.53 10.21
N ALA A 36 -19.93 -19.38 9.56
CA ALA A 36 -20.82 -18.95 8.49
C ALA A 36 -21.87 -17.94 9.00
N ASP A 37 -22.50 -18.23 10.13
CA ASP A 37 -23.50 -17.36 10.75
C ASP A 37 -22.90 -16.00 11.15
N LEU A 38 -21.70 -15.99 11.76
CA LEU A 38 -20.97 -14.76 12.09
C LEU A 38 -20.58 -13.96 10.84
N THR A 39 -20.10 -14.63 9.81
CA THR A 39 -19.74 -13.98 8.54
C THR A 39 -20.95 -13.33 7.90
N ALA A 40 -22.07 -14.06 7.82
CA ALA A 40 -23.33 -13.55 7.29
C ALA A 40 -23.86 -12.36 8.10
N TYR A 41 -23.73 -12.39 9.43
CA TYR A 41 -24.09 -11.27 10.29
C TYR A 41 -23.28 -10.00 9.95
N PHE A 42 -21.95 -10.12 9.86
CA PHE A 42 -21.10 -8.97 9.51
C PHE A 42 -21.35 -8.47 8.10
N GLU A 43 -21.68 -9.35 7.17
CA GLU A 43 -22.04 -8.99 5.80
C GLU A 43 -23.35 -8.19 5.78
N ALA A 44 -24.36 -8.65 6.48
CA ALA A 44 -25.64 -7.96 6.61
C ALA A 44 -25.52 -6.58 7.29
N MET A 45 -24.58 -6.43 8.22
CA MET A 45 -24.27 -5.14 8.87
C MET A 45 -23.44 -4.19 7.99
N SER A 46 -22.99 -4.64 6.83
CA SER A 46 -22.17 -3.86 5.89
C SER A 46 -22.93 -3.64 4.58
N PRO A 47 -23.87 -2.68 4.54
CA PRO A 47 -24.69 -2.45 3.34
C PRO A 47 -23.79 -2.14 2.12
N GLY A 48 -24.15 -2.71 0.98
CA GLY A 48 -23.37 -2.62 -0.26
C GLY A 48 -22.15 -3.54 -0.31
N ALA A 49 -22.11 -4.57 0.55
CA ALA A 49 -21.13 -5.64 0.48
C ALA A 49 -21.48 -6.60 -0.67
N GLU A 50 -21.30 -6.17 -1.90
CA GLU A 50 -21.36 -7.07 -3.06
C GLU A 50 -20.13 -7.98 -3.07
N TYR A 51 -20.32 -9.19 -3.62
CA TYR A 51 -19.21 -10.11 -3.87
C TYR A 51 -18.25 -9.46 -4.87
N GLU A 52 -17.04 -9.16 -4.43
CA GLU A 52 -15.99 -8.71 -5.33
C GLU A 52 -15.30 -9.92 -5.93
N ALA A 53 -15.49 -10.13 -7.22
CA ALA A 53 -14.68 -11.06 -7.97
C ALA A 53 -13.20 -10.66 -7.91
N SER A 54 -12.31 -11.65 -7.82
CA SER A 54 -10.88 -11.38 -7.92
C SER A 54 -10.57 -10.90 -9.34
N VAL A 55 -10.16 -9.65 -9.46
CA VAL A 55 -9.69 -9.10 -10.74
C VAL A 55 -8.24 -9.50 -10.91
N HIS A 56 -7.95 -10.30 -11.92
CA HIS A 56 -6.59 -10.60 -12.34
C HIS A 56 -6.01 -9.39 -13.07
N VAL A 57 -5.02 -8.74 -12.48
CA VAL A 57 -4.21 -7.71 -13.12
C VAL A 57 -2.84 -8.34 -13.39
N GLY A 58 -2.50 -8.54 -14.67
CA GLY A 58 -1.21 -9.15 -15.05
C GLY A 58 -0.02 -8.23 -14.76
N LYS A 59 1.18 -8.81 -14.67
CA LYS A 59 2.46 -8.09 -14.47
C LYS A 59 2.68 -6.95 -15.46
N ASP A 60 2.27 -7.17 -16.71
CA ASP A 60 2.46 -6.22 -17.81
C ASP A 60 1.41 -5.12 -17.86
N ASN A 61 0.55 -5.04 -16.86
CA ASN A 61 -0.47 -4.00 -16.81
C ASN A 61 0.18 -2.65 -16.51
N ALA A 62 0.11 -1.74 -17.47
CA ALA A 62 0.66 -0.38 -17.34
C ALA A 62 0.13 0.37 -16.11
N ILE A 63 -1.06 0.04 -15.63
CA ILE A 63 -1.65 0.64 -14.43
C ILE A 63 -0.91 0.12 -13.19
N ALA A 64 -0.62 -1.18 -13.10
CA ALA A 64 0.13 -1.75 -11.99
C ALA A 64 1.57 -1.20 -11.95
N GLN A 65 2.21 -1.01 -13.09
CA GLN A 65 3.53 -0.37 -13.18
C GLN A 65 3.51 1.08 -12.68
N LYS A 66 2.51 1.86 -13.06
CA LYS A 66 2.33 3.22 -12.50
C LYS A 66 2.11 3.20 -10.99
N GLY A 67 1.37 2.21 -10.49
CA GLY A 67 1.16 2.00 -9.07
C GLY A 67 2.46 1.69 -8.33
N ALA A 68 3.33 0.88 -8.92
CA ALA A 68 4.66 0.56 -8.39
C ALA A 68 5.53 1.82 -8.28
N ALA A 69 5.60 2.62 -9.33
CA ALA A 69 6.31 3.90 -9.31
C ALA A 69 5.79 4.81 -8.18
N MET A 70 4.46 4.95 -8.03
CA MET A 70 3.88 5.73 -6.94
C MET A 70 4.28 5.23 -5.56
N VAL A 71 4.21 3.92 -5.34
CA VAL A 71 4.57 3.29 -4.05
C VAL A 71 6.04 3.56 -3.71
N THR A 72 6.92 3.52 -4.72
CA THR A 72 8.34 3.84 -4.57
C THR A 72 8.54 5.32 -4.23
N TYR A 73 8.00 6.25 -5.01
CA TYR A 73 8.14 7.70 -4.76
C TYR A 73 7.54 8.14 -3.43
N MET A 74 6.47 7.50 -2.98
CA MET A 74 5.81 7.80 -1.71
C MET A 74 6.44 7.07 -0.52
N ASP A 75 7.48 6.28 -0.75
CA ASP A 75 8.21 5.49 0.26
C ASP A 75 7.29 4.58 1.09
N CYS A 76 6.32 3.95 0.43
CA CYS A 76 5.37 3.06 1.11
C CYS A 76 6.07 1.78 1.61
N GLY A 77 7.06 1.29 0.88
CA GLY A 77 7.87 0.11 1.21
C GLY A 77 8.50 0.21 2.59
N ARG A 78 8.96 1.39 2.99
CA ARG A 78 9.52 1.64 4.32
C ARG A 78 8.72 1.06 5.49
N CYS A 79 7.42 0.88 5.32
CA CYS A 79 6.54 0.32 6.33
C CYS A 79 5.87 -0.98 5.91
N HIS A 80 5.76 -1.23 4.59
CA HIS A 80 4.93 -2.31 4.06
C HIS A 80 5.72 -3.50 3.49
N ASP A 81 7.02 -3.35 3.21
CA ASP A 81 7.80 -4.44 2.59
C ASP A 81 8.05 -5.60 3.54
N ASP A 82 8.51 -5.32 4.77
CA ASP A 82 8.89 -6.36 5.74
C ASP A 82 7.76 -6.72 6.72
N GLY A 83 6.58 -6.11 6.60
CA GLY A 83 5.47 -6.33 7.51
C GLY A 83 5.69 -5.86 8.96
N ASP A 84 6.80 -5.18 9.24
CA ASP A 84 7.18 -4.77 10.60
C ASP A 84 6.37 -3.60 11.16
N LYS A 85 5.88 -2.73 10.29
CA LYS A 85 5.14 -1.50 10.69
C LYS A 85 3.83 -1.33 9.92
N GLY A 86 3.73 -1.93 8.75
CA GLY A 86 2.56 -1.93 7.87
C GLY A 86 2.14 -3.35 7.50
N ILE A 87 0.91 -3.49 7.05
CA ILE A 87 0.39 -4.77 6.56
C ILE A 87 0.93 -4.96 5.15
N GLU A 88 1.57 -6.10 4.88
CA GLU A 88 2.03 -6.46 3.54
C GLU A 88 0.92 -6.30 2.49
N PHE A 89 1.28 -5.86 1.29
CA PHE A 89 0.31 -5.63 0.21
C PHE A 89 -0.40 -6.91 -0.22
N SER A 90 0.28 -8.05 -0.20
CA SER A 90 -0.31 -9.36 -0.45
C SER A 90 -1.45 -9.67 0.51
N LEU A 91 -1.22 -9.48 1.81
CA LEU A 91 -2.26 -9.66 2.83
C LEU A 91 -3.36 -8.58 2.73
N ALA A 92 -3.01 -7.34 2.39
CA ALA A 92 -3.98 -6.29 2.15
C ALA A 92 -4.90 -6.64 0.99
N SER A 93 -4.36 -7.16 -0.11
CA SER A 93 -5.09 -7.63 -1.28
C SER A 93 -6.08 -8.75 -0.95
N GLN A 94 -5.65 -9.77 -0.21
CA GLN A 94 -6.50 -10.89 0.18
C GLN A 94 -7.66 -10.45 1.08
N ARG A 95 -7.41 -9.49 1.96
CA ARG A 95 -8.26 -9.13 3.09
C ARG A 95 -9.23 -7.99 2.81
N LEU A 96 -8.77 -6.95 2.08
CA LEU A 96 -9.52 -5.71 1.93
C LEU A 96 -10.40 -5.73 0.67
N ARG A 97 -11.56 -5.10 0.79
CA ARG A 97 -12.42 -4.81 -0.36
C ARG A 97 -11.77 -3.71 -1.22
N GLN A 98 -11.86 -3.86 -2.52
CA GLN A 98 -11.23 -2.94 -3.47
C GLN A 98 -11.77 -1.51 -3.35
N ASP A 99 -13.09 -1.35 -3.14
CA ASP A 99 -13.75 -0.05 -2.98
C ASP A 99 -13.35 0.67 -1.69
N TRP A 100 -12.85 -0.06 -0.70
CA TRP A 100 -12.40 0.52 0.57
C TRP A 100 -10.99 1.13 0.48
N ILE A 101 -10.11 0.57 -0.35
CA ILE A 101 -8.70 0.98 -0.43
C ILE A 101 -8.57 2.46 -0.82
N PRO A 102 -9.21 2.99 -1.89
CA PRO A 102 -9.14 4.41 -2.23
C PRO A 102 -9.67 5.33 -1.13
N LYS A 103 -10.74 4.92 -0.45
CA LYS A 103 -11.31 5.68 0.67
C LYS A 103 -10.33 5.78 1.82
N TRP A 104 -9.64 4.67 2.14
CA TRP A 104 -8.61 4.61 3.16
C TRP A 104 -7.41 5.48 2.81
N LEU A 105 -6.88 5.37 1.61
CA LEU A 105 -5.72 6.14 1.15
C LEU A 105 -5.95 7.65 1.25
N LYS A 106 -7.15 8.11 0.90
CA LYS A 106 -7.51 9.53 1.01
C LYS A 106 -7.75 10.02 2.44
N ASN A 107 -8.17 9.15 3.36
CA ASN A 107 -8.69 9.55 4.67
C ASN A 107 -8.14 8.72 5.85
N THR A 108 -6.87 8.36 5.83
CA THR A 108 -6.25 7.47 6.81
C THR A 108 -6.59 7.86 8.26
N ARG A 109 -6.26 9.08 8.65
CA ARG A 109 -6.48 9.58 10.02
C ARG A 109 -7.93 9.89 10.36
N ALA A 110 -8.74 10.25 9.38
CA ALA A 110 -10.18 10.46 9.62
C ALA A 110 -10.90 9.13 9.89
N MET A 111 -10.44 8.05 9.24
CA MET A 111 -11.02 6.71 9.45
C MET A 111 -10.45 6.01 10.69
N ILE A 112 -9.17 6.18 10.97
CA ILE A 112 -8.47 5.59 12.12
C ILE A 112 -7.54 6.65 12.71
N PRO A 113 -7.99 7.42 13.71
CA PRO A 113 -7.23 8.57 14.25
C PRO A 113 -5.85 8.22 14.82
N TRP A 114 -5.68 6.99 15.30
CA TRP A 114 -4.42 6.50 15.90
C TRP A 114 -3.50 5.79 14.90
N THR A 115 -3.81 5.83 13.60
CA THR A 115 -2.94 5.21 12.58
C THR A 115 -1.62 5.96 12.46
N THR A 116 -0.53 5.22 12.29
CA THR A 116 0.78 5.77 11.95
C THR A 116 0.95 5.98 10.44
N MET A 117 0.04 5.42 9.62
CA MET A 117 0.06 5.62 8.19
C MET A 117 -0.17 7.09 7.84
N PRO A 118 0.74 7.74 7.09
CA PRO A 118 0.60 9.13 6.74
C PRO A 118 -0.59 9.36 5.78
N SER A 119 -1.14 10.56 5.81
CA SER A 119 -2.10 11.02 4.80
C SER A 119 -1.34 11.74 3.71
N HIS A 120 -1.20 11.13 2.55
CA HIS A 120 -0.45 11.69 1.43
C HIS A 120 -1.27 12.73 0.66
N TRP A 121 -2.58 12.56 0.59
CA TRP A 121 -3.50 13.49 -0.06
C TRP A 121 -4.13 14.38 0.99
N VAL A 122 -3.73 15.65 0.99
CA VAL A 122 -4.24 16.64 1.99
C VAL A 122 -5.60 17.12 1.55
N LYS A 123 -6.55 17.09 2.48
CA LYS A 123 -7.90 17.61 2.25
C LYS A 123 -7.86 19.14 2.15
N ASP A 124 -8.56 19.70 1.14
CA ASP A 124 -8.72 21.12 0.91
C ASP A 124 -10.19 21.40 0.60
N GLY A 125 -10.92 21.86 1.61
CA GLY A 125 -12.39 21.93 1.53
C GLY A 125 -13.01 20.56 1.34
N ASP A 126 -13.78 20.39 0.27
CA ASP A 126 -14.39 19.11 -0.10
C ASP A 126 -13.49 18.25 -1.02
N ASN A 127 -12.38 18.82 -1.48
CA ASN A 127 -11.47 18.17 -2.41
C ASN A 127 -10.18 17.69 -1.72
N TYR A 128 -9.36 16.98 -2.46
CA TYR A 128 -8.01 16.55 -2.06
C TYR A 128 -6.99 17.13 -3.01
N LYS A 129 -5.82 17.51 -2.49
CA LYS A 129 -4.69 17.98 -3.29
C LYS A 129 -3.77 16.81 -3.66
N VAL A 130 -3.30 16.84 -4.90
CA VAL A 130 -2.21 15.97 -5.37
C VAL A 130 -0.95 16.30 -4.56
N PRO A 131 -0.20 15.30 -4.06
CA PRO A 131 1.08 15.52 -3.42
C PRO A 131 2.04 16.30 -4.33
N THR A 132 2.66 17.32 -3.78
CA THR A 132 3.55 18.21 -4.55
C THR A 132 5.03 17.91 -4.34
N LYS A 133 5.33 16.97 -3.45
CA LYS A 133 6.71 16.63 -3.07
C LYS A 133 7.50 16.02 -4.22
N TYR A 134 6.81 15.30 -5.13
CA TYR A 134 7.42 14.58 -6.25
C TYR A 134 6.73 14.99 -7.55
N ASP A 135 7.49 15.53 -8.48
CA ASP A 135 6.94 15.99 -9.77
C ASP A 135 6.42 14.82 -10.61
N GLU A 136 7.06 13.67 -10.51
CA GLU A 136 6.69 12.43 -11.20
C GLU A 136 5.25 11.99 -10.86
N ILE A 137 4.84 12.14 -9.61
CA ILE A 137 3.47 11.79 -9.17
C ILE A 137 2.43 12.67 -9.86
N LYS A 138 2.75 13.92 -10.13
CA LYS A 138 1.82 14.86 -10.80
C LYS A 138 1.47 14.41 -12.22
N THR A 139 2.38 13.69 -12.88
CA THR A 139 2.15 13.17 -14.24
C THR A 139 1.17 12.01 -14.31
N ILE A 140 0.89 11.35 -13.17
CA ILE A 140 0.01 10.19 -13.11
C ILE A 140 -1.46 10.60 -13.26
N GLY A 141 -1.82 11.80 -12.81
CA GLY A 141 -3.16 12.35 -12.95
C GLY A 141 -3.68 12.97 -11.66
N ASP A 142 -5.00 13.09 -11.55
CA ASP A 142 -5.68 13.62 -10.37
C ASP A 142 -5.62 12.63 -9.19
N VAL A 143 -6.15 13.06 -8.04
CA VAL A 143 -6.14 12.27 -6.80
C VAL A 143 -6.86 10.93 -6.96
N ASP A 144 -7.98 10.91 -7.66
CA ASP A 144 -8.74 9.67 -7.85
C ASP A 144 -7.99 8.68 -8.75
N THR A 145 -7.35 9.17 -9.79
CA THR A 145 -6.45 8.37 -10.64
C THR A 145 -5.30 7.80 -9.83
N GLN A 146 -4.64 8.61 -9.01
CA GLN A 146 -3.51 8.21 -8.19
C GLN A 146 -3.88 7.13 -7.17
N VAL A 147 -4.94 7.32 -6.39
CA VAL A 147 -5.35 6.31 -5.38
C VAL A 147 -5.87 5.03 -6.02
N ASN A 148 -6.53 5.11 -7.17
CA ASN A 148 -6.96 3.93 -7.90
C ASN A 148 -5.79 3.16 -8.51
N THR A 149 -4.76 3.85 -8.97
CA THR A 149 -3.52 3.24 -9.47
C THR A 149 -2.82 2.42 -8.37
N ILE A 150 -2.75 2.94 -7.13
CA ILE A 150 -2.24 2.18 -5.99
C ILE A 150 -3.17 1.02 -5.63
N LYS A 151 -4.49 1.22 -5.65
CA LYS A 151 -5.45 0.13 -5.44
C LYS A 151 -5.24 -1.00 -6.45
N ASP A 152 -5.07 -0.69 -7.72
CA ASP A 152 -4.87 -1.68 -8.78
C ASP A 152 -3.57 -2.45 -8.59
N LEU A 153 -2.49 -1.77 -8.15
CA LEU A 153 -1.25 -2.44 -7.73
C LEU A 153 -1.51 -3.41 -6.57
N ILE A 154 -2.15 -2.96 -5.49
CA ILE A 154 -2.42 -3.81 -4.32
C ILE A 154 -3.25 -5.03 -4.74
N VAL A 155 -4.24 -4.87 -5.61
CA VAL A 155 -5.05 -5.98 -6.13
C VAL A 155 -4.20 -6.95 -6.94
N ALA A 156 -3.23 -6.46 -7.70
CA ALA A 156 -2.32 -7.29 -8.48
C ALA A 156 -1.43 -8.20 -7.60
N TYR A 157 -1.08 -7.80 -6.38
CA TYR A 157 -0.34 -8.65 -5.44
C TYR A 157 -1.02 -9.96 -5.09
N ASN A 158 -2.34 -10.08 -5.30
CA ASN A 158 -3.06 -11.33 -5.05
C ASN A 158 -2.90 -12.37 -6.17
N THR A 159 -2.30 -11.99 -7.29
CA THR A 159 -2.27 -12.81 -8.52
C THR A 159 -0.93 -13.46 -8.80
N ALA A 160 -0.09 -13.66 -7.77
CA ALA A 160 1.21 -14.31 -7.82
C ALA A 160 2.34 -13.50 -8.50
N GLU A 161 3.48 -13.45 -7.83
CA GLU A 161 4.80 -13.14 -8.38
C GLU A 161 4.91 -11.82 -9.16
N LEU A 162 4.65 -10.70 -8.48
CA LEU A 162 5.25 -9.44 -8.90
C LEU A 162 6.66 -9.39 -8.29
N ASP A 163 7.63 -9.89 -9.01
CA ASP A 163 9.02 -9.50 -8.81
C ASP A 163 9.09 -8.00 -9.13
N PHE A 164 9.08 -7.18 -8.08
CA PHE A 164 9.40 -5.78 -8.22
C PHE A 164 10.89 -5.68 -8.47
N ASP A 165 11.23 -5.41 -9.71
CA ASP A 165 12.56 -4.94 -10.04
C ASP A 165 12.68 -3.52 -9.48
N ALA A 166 13.36 -3.39 -8.34
CA ALA A 166 13.64 -2.12 -7.70
C ALA A 166 14.50 -1.19 -8.58
N SER A 167 15.02 -1.70 -9.71
CA SER A 167 15.84 -0.94 -10.65
C SER A 167 15.06 0.14 -11.43
N LEU A 168 13.74 0.12 -11.41
CA LEU A 168 12.93 1.16 -12.09
C LEU A 168 12.93 2.52 -11.37
N GLY A 169 13.62 2.65 -10.24
CA GLY A 169 13.77 3.91 -9.50
C GLY A 169 15.16 4.54 -9.58
N GLU A 170 16.13 3.92 -10.26
CA GLU A 170 17.52 4.37 -10.25
C GLU A 170 17.97 5.10 -11.53
N GLU A 171 17.09 5.46 -12.44
CA GLU A 171 17.47 6.35 -13.56
C GLU A 171 17.37 7.82 -13.14
N GLY A 172 18.43 8.35 -12.56
CA GLY A 172 18.51 9.80 -12.33
C GLY A 172 19.50 10.25 -11.27
N GLY A 173 20.69 9.72 -11.25
CA GLY A 173 21.75 10.16 -10.35
C GLY A 173 23.14 10.14 -10.96
N ASP A 174 23.28 10.64 -12.20
CA ASP A 174 24.61 10.98 -12.72
C ASP A 174 25.04 12.30 -12.10
N ASP A 175 25.64 12.23 -10.92
CA ASP A 175 26.39 13.34 -10.34
C ASP A 175 27.81 13.28 -10.89
N GLU A 176 28.02 13.85 -12.07
CA GLU A 176 29.33 14.20 -12.59
C GLU A 176 29.85 15.42 -11.83
N GLY A 177 30.40 15.19 -10.66
CA GLY A 177 31.15 16.16 -9.89
C GLY A 177 32.64 15.85 -9.91
N GLY A 178 33.23 15.83 -11.07
CA GLY A 178 34.68 15.90 -11.21
C GLY A 178 35.16 17.32 -10.98
N SER A 179 35.96 17.56 -9.99
CA SER A 179 36.87 18.68 -9.91
C SER A 179 38.16 18.22 -9.29
N ASP A 180 39.05 17.80 -10.15
CA ASP A 180 40.46 17.76 -9.88
C ASP A 180 40.94 19.21 -9.60
N ASP A 181 41.35 19.45 -8.38
CA ASP A 181 42.18 20.62 -8.07
C ASP A 181 43.48 20.11 -7.45
N GLU A 182 44.41 19.81 -8.35
CA GLU A 182 45.81 19.63 -8.03
C GLU A 182 46.39 21.01 -7.74
N GLY A 183 46.49 21.36 -6.48
CA GLY A 183 47.28 22.51 -6.02
C GLY A 183 48.67 22.05 -5.60
N ASP A 184 49.59 22.02 -6.53
CA ASP A 184 51.02 22.13 -6.24
C ASP A 184 51.29 23.46 -5.55
N ASP A 185 51.77 23.42 -4.34
CA ASP A 185 52.53 24.51 -3.74
C ASP A 185 53.83 23.92 -3.14
N GLU A 186 54.83 23.95 -4.02
CA GLU A 186 56.23 24.03 -3.62
C GLU A 186 56.45 25.44 -3.07
N ASP A 187 56.87 25.54 -1.84
CA ASP A 187 57.64 26.71 -1.41
C ASP A 187 58.85 26.24 -0.59
N GLU A 188 59.93 26.54 -1.24
CA GLU A 188 61.29 26.54 -0.70
C GLU A 188 61.51 27.73 0.24
N ASP A 189 62.47 27.53 1.13
CA ASP A 189 63.45 28.49 1.72
C ASP A 189 62.96 29.48 2.80
N GLU A 190 63.48 29.41 3.93
CA GLU A 190 64.66 29.82 4.68
C GLU A 190 64.49 29.69 6.19
#